data_59b7376d5bd4de2993213898e4f66c66
#
_entry.id   59b7376d5bd4de2993213898e4f66c66
#
_cell.length_a   1.000
_cell.length_b   1.000
_cell.length_c   1.000
_cell.angle_alpha   90.00
_cell.angle_beta   90.00
_cell.angle_gamma   90.00
#
_symmetry.space_group_name_H-M   'P 1'
#
loop_
_entity.id
_entity.type
_entity.pdbx_description
1 polymer ?
#
loop_
_entity_poly.entity_id
_entity_poly.type
_entity_poly.pdbx_seq_one_letter_code
_entity_poly.pdbx_strand_id
1 'polypeptide(L)'
;MAQSVLQPNTEWTARFAHISWVQRWNSLLQSPLFVVLVSLLTVIGNLFGLELAAYTVLVLLGIGVFLFGRDLLPVMSIVVSCYIMPGVHNNPGRTEESIFYPQNGGIYILILAGLAVACLVYRLVRDQELGGKAFLKRPRKLLPGMLVLGAGYLLSGAFSGRYFENGIYNMAFALVQFLSVFLMYWIFSGTVRWDRVRSDYLAWVGLGAGLTVCCQVIGVYIENQVITEKTIHTGLITTGWGNANNMGCIIAMMIPFAVDLSHRSKYGWVYSTIGVLMIGFTCFTCSRTSIMAAVLIYIVAMLFALRDPRRRKDLIIANSVLLALLVLLLIFHGPMSQLFTELLERGFNPRLRDVIYVDGMQVFRDNPIFGESFYPSVDSIYQFSNVAAMQTILPARWHNTVIQLLASGGVVSLACYAVHRVQTAKLFWKKRKSDGIYISLSVTALLVMSLLDCHFFNDGPVLFYSMALAFLENVKFNK
;
A
#
# COMPACT_ATOMS: atom_id res chain seq x y z
N MET A 1 7.38 57.58 7.17
CA MET A 1 6.66 56.74 6.21
C MET A 1 7.64 55.71 5.66
N ALA A 2 7.69 54.54 6.26
CA ALA A 2 8.52 53.42 5.75
C ALA A 2 7.70 52.74 4.66
N GLN A 3 8.17 52.79 3.42
CA GLN A 3 7.67 51.97 2.33
C GLN A 3 7.89 50.49 2.72
N SER A 4 6.80 49.81 3.02
CA SER A 4 6.79 48.34 3.06
C SER A 4 7.13 47.88 1.63
N VAL A 5 8.40 47.50 1.41
CA VAL A 5 8.81 46.80 0.24
C VAL A 5 8.01 45.49 0.27
N LEU A 6 7.00 45.40 -0.57
CA LEU A 6 6.24 44.19 -0.86
C LEU A 6 7.26 43.11 -1.24
N GLN A 7 7.55 42.19 -0.31
CA GLN A 7 8.30 40.99 -0.65
C GLN A 7 7.53 40.30 -1.78
N PRO A 8 8.20 39.99 -2.90
CA PRO A 8 7.53 39.32 -4.00
C PRO A 8 6.92 38.03 -3.45
N ASN A 9 5.60 37.85 -3.69
CA ASN A 9 4.87 36.62 -3.34
C ASN A 9 5.66 35.39 -3.81
N THR A 10 6.34 34.74 -2.86
CA THR A 10 7.25 33.61 -3.12
C THR A 10 6.50 32.30 -3.27
N GLU A 11 5.21 32.29 -2.95
CA GLU A 11 4.35 31.13 -3.11
C GLU A 11 4.02 30.87 -4.57
N TRP A 12 4.29 29.63 -5.04
CA TRP A 12 3.87 29.21 -6.39
C TRP A 12 2.38 29.46 -6.64
N THR A 13 1.54 29.14 -5.64
CA THR A 13 0.08 29.31 -5.71
C THR A 13 -0.37 30.76 -5.66
N ALA A 14 0.43 31.69 -5.15
CA ALA A 14 0.09 33.11 -5.13
C ALA A 14 -0.05 33.69 -6.54
N ARG A 15 0.67 33.12 -7.52
CA ARG A 15 0.56 33.52 -8.94
C ARG A 15 -0.83 33.29 -9.51
N PHE A 16 -1.55 32.28 -8.99
CA PHE A 16 -2.86 31.87 -9.47
C PHE A 16 -3.98 32.12 -8.43
N ALA A 17 -3.62 32.67 -7.25
CA ALA A 17 -4.55 32.85 -6.12
C ALA A 17 -5.74 33.78 -6.44
N HIS A 18 -5.59 34.68 -7.43
CA HIS A 18 -6.64 35.59 -7.87
C HIS A 18 -7.63 34.93 -8.84
N ILE A 19 -7.32 33.73 -9.36
CA ILE A 19 -8.14 33.05 -10.34
C ILE A 19 -9.19 32.19 -9.61
N SER A 20 -10.45 32.51 -9.77
CA SER A 20 -11.56 31.88 -9.02
C SER A 20 -11.67 30.35 -9.24
N TRP A 21 -11.42 29.87 -10.45
CA TRP A 21 -11.46 28.43 -10.72
C TRP A 21 -10.30 27.69 -10.03
N VAL A 22 -9.11 28.29 -9.91
CA VAL A 22 -7.96 27.69 -9.19
C VAL A 22 -8.26 27.58 -7.70
N GLN A 23 -8.95 28.57 -7.12
CA GLN A 23 -9.37 28.50 -5.72
C GLN A 23 -10.37 27.35 -5.49
N ARG A 24 -11.37 27.22 -6.35
CA ARG A 24 -12.36 26.12 -6.31
C ARG A 24 -11.67 24.76 -6.51
N TRP A 25 -10.74 24.66 -7.46
CA TRP A 25 -9.93 23.48 -7.71
C TRP A 25 -9.15 23.06 -6.47
N ASN A 26 -8.41 23.97 -5.83
CA ASN A 26 -7.68 23.68 -4.61
C ASN A 26 -8.58 23.29 -3.42
N SER A 27 -9.77 23.86 -3.32
CA SER A 27 -10.75 23.47 -2.32
C SER A 27 -11.24 22.03 -2.53
N LEU A 28 -11.52 21.65 -3.78
CA LEU A 28 -11.89 20.27 -4.15
C LEU A 28 -10.76 19.29 -3.86
N LEU A 29 -9.54 19.58 -4.31
CA LEU A 29 -8.37 18.71 -4.15
C LEU A 29 -8.09 18.31 -2.70
N GLN A 30 -8.34 19.22 -1.75
CA GLN A 30 -8.10 18.96 -0.32
C GLN A 30 -9.31 18.38 0.40
N SER A 31 -10.38 18.10 -0.32
CA SER A 31 -11.62 17.54 0.25
C SER A 31 -11.67 16.01 0.14
N PRO A 32 -12.42 15.33 1.03
CA PRO A 32 -12.74 13.93 0.87
C PRO A 32 -13.44 13.60 -0.46
N LEU A 33 -14.21 14.56 -1.00
CA LEU A 33 -14.90 14.37 -2.29
C LEU A 33 -13.92 14.09 -3.43
N PHE A 34 -12.76 14.74 -3.45
CA PHE A 34 -11.74 14.46 -4.46
C PHE A 34 -11.26 13.00 -4.37
N VAL A 35 -11.01 12.51 -3.16
CA VAL A 35 -10.59 11.11 -2.95
C VAL A 35 -11.67 10.14 -3.42
N VAL A 36 -12.93 10.42 -3.11
CA VAL A 36 -14.08 9.61 -3.57
C VAL A 36 -14.16 9.61 -5.10
N LEU A 37 -14.01 10.76 -5.75
CA LEU A 37 -14.04 10.86 -7.23
C LEU A 37 -12.89 10.06 -7.87
N VAL A 38 -11.68 10.15 -7.31
CA VAL A 38 -10.52 9.37 -7.78
C VAL A 38 -10.76 7.87 -7.61
N SER A 39 -11.30 7.44 -6.47
CA SER A 39 -11.62 6.03 -6.21
C SER A 39 -12.73 5.52 -7.14
N LEU A 40 -13.79 6.30 -7.35
CA LEU A 40 -14.87 5.95 -8.28
C LEU A 40 -14.37 5.83 -9.72
N LEU A 41 -13.51 6.75 -10.17
CA LEU A 41 -12.88 6.66 -11.48
C LEU A 41 -12.10 5.35 -11.65
N THR A 42 -11.37 4.94 -10.60
CA THR A 42 -10.63 3.69 -10.59
C THR A 42 -11.56 2.47 -10.66
N VAL A 43 -12.62 2.47 -9.86
CA VAL A 43 -13.63 1.38 -9.87
C VAL A 43 -14.30 1.28 -11.25
N ILE A 44 -14.75 2.41 -11.81
CA ILE A 44 -15.38 2.45 -13.14
C ILE A 44 -14.41 1.96 -14.22
N GLY A 45 -13.15 2.45 -14.21
CA GLY A 45 -12.13 1.97 -15.12
C GLY A 45 -11.97 0.46 -15.10
N ASN A 46 -11.91 -0.13 -13.90
CA ASN A 46 -11.76 -1.58 -13.72
C ASN A 46 -13.00 -2.38 -14.15
N LEU A 47 -14.20 -1.94 -13.77
CA LEU A 47 -15.43 -2.70 -14.05
C LEU A 47 -15.79 -2.72 -15.54
N PHE A 48 -15.42 -1.69 -16.30
CA PHE A 48 -15.79 -1.54 -17.70
C PHE A 48 -14.62 -1.76 -18.67
N GLY A 49 -13.47 -2.22 -18.21
CA GLY A 49 -12.30 -2.43 -19.06
C GLY A 49 -11.73 -1.13 -19.64
N LEU A 50 -11.92 0.00 -18.94
CA LEU A 50 -11.50 1.35 -19.37
C LEU A 50 -10.23 1.80 -18.63
N GLU A 51 -9.37 0.87 -18.21
CA GLU A 51 -8.20 1.15 -17.37
C GLU A 51 -7.26 2.18 -18.01
N LEU A 52 -7.02 2.10 -19.31
CA LEU A 52 -6.13 3.06 -19.98
C LEU A 52 -6.70 4.48 -19.98
N ALA A 53 -8.01 4.63 -20.20
CA ALA A 53 -8.69 5.91 -20.17
C ALA A 53 -8.70 6.49 -18.74
N ALA A 54 -9.03 5.68 -17.75
CA ALA A 54 -9.04 6.06 -16.35
C ALA A 54 -7.63 6.43 -15.87
N TYR A 55 -6.60 5.66 -16.25
CA TYR A 55 -5.20 5.97 -15.97
C TYR A 55 -4.79 7.32 -16.56
N THR A 56 -5.18 7.57 -17.83
CA THR A 56 -4.94 8.86 -18.48
C THR A 56 -5.53 10.03 -17.68
N VAL A 57 -6.79 9.91 -17.28
CA VAL A 57 -7.46 10.95 -16.48
C VAL A 57 -6.74 11.15 -15.15
N LEU A 58 -6.35 10.08 -14.44
CA LEU A 58 -5.62 10.17 -13.17
C LEU A 58 -4.28 10.89 -13.33
N VAL A 59 -3.51 10.57 -14.39
CA VAL A 59 -2.23 11.23 -14.65
C VAL A 59 -2.44 12.70 -14.99
N LEU A 60 -3.43 13.04 -15.81
CA LEU A 60 -3.77 14.43 -16.12
C LEU A 60 -4.22 15.21 -14.88
N LEU A 61 -4.99 14.59 -13.97
CA LEU A 61 -5.31 15.17 -12.67
C LEU A 61 -4.05 15.41 -11.84
N GLY A 62 -3.10 14.46 -11.85
CA GLY A 62 -1.79 14.62 -11.20
C GLY A 62 -1.00 15.78 -11.76
N ILE A 63 -0.93 15.93 -13.08
CA ILE A 63 -0.31 17.07 -13.76
C ILE A 63 -1.01 18.37 -13.33
N GLY A 64 -2.34 18.39 -13.29
CA GLY A 64 -3.12 19.53 -12.80
C GLY A 64 -2.77 19.90 -11.35
N VAL A 65 -2.54 18.90 -10.48
CA VAL A 65 -2.08 19.11 -9.10
C VAL A 65 -0.66 19.70 -9.10
N PHE A 66 0.26 19.18 -9.92
CA PHE A 66 1.62 19.71 -10.00
C PHE A 66 1.66 21.17 -10.47
N LEU A 67 0.82 21.54 -11.43
CA LEU A 67 0.84 22.89 -12.01
C LEU A 67 0.02 23.90 -11.18
N PHE A 68 -1.14 23.52 -10.64
CA PHE A 68 -2.09 24.44 -10.03
C PHE A 68 -2.44 24.13 -8.57
N GLY A 69 -2.04 22.95 -8.08
CA GLY A 69 -2.28 22.53 -6.72
C GLY A 69 -1.50 23.38 -5.71
N ARG A 70 -2.09 23.61 -4.55
CA ARG A 70 -1.46 24.31 -3.44
C ARG A 70 -0.28 23.55 -2.86
N ASP A 71 -0.43 22.23 -2.73
CA ASP A 71 0.60 21.28 -2.33
C ASP A 71 0.35 19.92 -2.99
N LEU A 72 1.19 18.93 -2.70
CA LEU A 72 1.10 17.63 -3.35
C LEU A 72 0.29 16.59 -2.55
N LEU A 73 -0.45 16.98 -1.51
CA LEU A 73 -1.29 16.05 -0.74
C LEU A 73 -2.25 15.22 -1.62
N PRO A 74 -2.97 15.82 -2.61
CA PRO A 74 -3.93 15.08 -3.45
C PRO A 74 -3.29 13.98 -4.29
N VAL A 75 -1.98 14.08 -4.56
CA VAL A 75 -1.24 13.06 -5.33
C VAL A 75 -1.23 11.72 -4.61
N MET A 76 -1.40 11.69 -3.26
CA MET A 76 -1.49 10.42 -2.51
C MET A 76 -2.60 9.52 -3.05
N SER A 77 -3.82 10.06 -3.24
CA SER A 77 -4.94 9.28 -3.76
C SER A 77 -4.72 8.86 -5.21
N ILE A 78 -4.16 9.75 -6.04
CA ILE A 78 -3.86 9.47 -7.45
C ILE A 78 -2.84 8.34 -7.57
N VAL A 79 -1.74 8.39 -6.81
CA VAL A 79 -0.68 7.37 -6.86
C VAL A 79 -1.21 6.00 -6.42
N VAL A 80 -1.98 5.95 -5.32
CA VAL A 80 -2.61 4.69 -4.89
C VAL A 80 -3.55 4.14 -5.96
N SER A 81 -4.39 5.00 -6.54
CA SER A 81 -5.32 4.61 -7.61
C SER A 81 -4.61 4.17 -8.88
N CYS A 82 -3.55 4.86 -9.30
CA CYS A 82 -2.73 4.42 -10.44
C CYS A 82 -2.09 3.05 -10.20
N TYR A 83 -1.64 2.78 -8.97
CA TYR A 83 -1.05 1.49 -8.63
C TYR A 83 -2.06 0.33 -8.72
N ILE A 84 -3.27 0.52 -8.17
CA ILE A 84 -4.32 -0.51 -8.18
C ILE A 84 -5.18 -0.49 -9.47
N MET A 85 -4.91 0.43 -10.41
CA MET A 85 -5.66 0.56 -11.67
C MET A 85 -5.60 -0.71 -12.54
N PRO A 86 -4.46 -1.41 -12.70
CA PRO A 86 -4.43 -2.64 -13.47
C PRO A 86 -5.28 -3.71 -12.77
N GLY A 87 -6.57 -3.74 -13.11
CA GLY A 87 -7.58 -4.59 -12.48
C GLY A 87 -7.60 -6.01 -13.04
N VAL A 88 -8.82 -6.55 -13.14
CA VAL A 88 -9.08 -7.93 -13.53
C VAL A 88 -8.67 -8.22 -14.99
N HIS A 89 -8.94 -7.28 -15.90
CA HIS A 89 -8.65 -7.40 -17.33
C HIS A 89 -7.14 -7.40 -17.64
N ASN A 90 -6.30 -7.01 -16.69
CA ASN A 90 -4.84 -6.95 -16.82
C ASN A 90 -4.14 -8.10 -16.07
N ASN A 91 -4.79 -9.23 -15.91
CA ASN A 91 -4.26 -10.39 -15.19
C ASN A 91 -2.94 -10.88 -15.81
N PRO A 92 -1.90 -11.18 -15.03
CA PRO A 92 -0.64 -11.75 -15.52
C PRO A 92 -0.80 -13.08 -16.29
N GLY A 93 -1.86 -13.85 -16.04
CA GLY A 93 -2.23 -15.03 -16.84
C GLY A 93 -2.74 -14.70 -18.25
N ARG A 94 -3.08 -13.43 -18.51
CA ARG A 94 -3.51 -12.88 -19.81
C ARG A 94 -2.51 -11.81 -20.24
N THR A 95 -1.26 -12.19 -20.36
CA THR A 95 -0.14 -11.25 -20.59
C THR A 95 -0.32 -10.37 -21.82
N GLU A 96 -1.03 -10.83 -22.83
CA GLU A 96 -1.30 -10.07 -24.07
C GLU A 96 -2.26 -8.89 -23.89
N GLU A 97 -3.03 -8.86 -22.81
CA GLU A 97 -4.05 -7.82 -22.53
C GLU A 97 -3.55 -6.70 -21.58
N SER A 98 -2.38 -6.85 -20.98
CA SER A 98 -1.88 -5.83 -20.04
C SER A 98 -1.64 -4.49 -20.71
N ILE A 99 -2.20 -3.41 -20.14
CA ILE A 99 -2.01 -2.03 -20.60
C ILE A 99 -0.54 -1.57 -20.53
N PHE A 100 0.31 -2.27 -19.79
CA PHE A 100 1.75 -1.96 -19.71
C PHE A 100 2.56 -2.55 -20.87
N TYR A 101 1.98 -3.45 -21.67
CA TYR A 101 2.66 -3.90 -22.88
C TYR A 101 2.72 -2.80 -23.94
N PRO A 102 3.82 -2.69 -24.68
CA PRO A 102 4.00 -1.65 -25.70
C PRO A 102 2.84 -1.57 -26.70
N GLN A 103 2.33 -2.72 -27.14
CA GLN A 103 1.22 -2.84 -28.11
C GLN A 103 -0.13 -2.41 -27.53
N ASN A 104 -0.33 -2.46 -26.21
CA ASN A 104 -1.61 -2.19 -25.56
C ASN A 104 -1.68 -0.81 -24.88
N GLY A 105 -0.71 0.05 -25.12
CA GLY A 105 -0.65 1.39 -24.54
C GLY A 105 0.51 1.64 -23.59
N GLY A 106 1.40 0.68 -23.35
CA GLY A 106 2.53 0.83 -22.43
C GLY A 106 3.44 2.00 -22.79
N ILE A 107 3.71 2.23 -24.08
CA ILE A 107 4.48 3.40 -24.54
C ILE A 107 3.74 4.71 -24.21
N TYR A 108 2.42 4.74 -24.42
CA TYR A 108 1.61 5.90 -24.08
C TYR A 108 1.62 6.20 -22.59
N ILE A 109 1.47 5.17 -21.75
CA ILE A 109 1.56 5.30 -20.28
C ILE A 109 2.94 5.83 -19.87
N LEU A 110 4.01 5.32 -20.49
CA LEU A 110 5.38 5.77 -20.21
C LEU A 110 5.58 7.26 -20.56
N ILE A 111 5.05 7.70 -21.70
CA ILE A 111 5.08 9.11 -22.13
C ILE A 111 4.33 9.99 -21.12
N LEU A 112 3.12 9.59 -20.72
CA LEU A 112 2.32 10.32 -19.74
C LEU A 112 3.02 10.38 -18.37
N ALA A 113 3.59 9.27 -17.92
CA ALA A 113 4.36 9.23 -16.67
C ALA A 113 5.59 10.14 -16.74
N GLY A 114 6.31 10.12 -17.86
CA GLY A 114 7.44 11.03 -18.13
C GLY A 114 7.03 12.50 -18.08
N LEU A 115 5.89 12.85 -18.68
CA LEU A 115 5.33 14.20 -18.63
C LEU A 115 4.95 14.60 -17.18
N ALA A 116 4.33 13.70 -16.43
CA ALA A 116 3.99 13.94 -15.03
C ALA A 116 5.23 14.17 -14.16
N VAL A 117 6.28 13.36 -14.37
CA VAL A 117 7.59 13.54 -13.69
C VAL A 117 8.21 14.88 -14.07
N ALA A 118 8.20 15.28 -15.35
CA ALA A 118 8.69 16.57 -15.81
C ALA A 118 7.94 17.73 -15.12
N CYS A 119 6.61 17.66 -15.03
CA CYS A 119 5.78 18.63 -14.31
C CYS A 119 6.11 18.68 -12.80
N LEU A 120 6.32 17.53 -12.17
CA LEU A 120 6.77 17.46 -10.77
C LEU A 120 8.13 18.12 -10.58
N VAL A 121 9.11 17.79 -11.41
CA VAL A 121 10.46 18.38 -11.36
C VAL A 121 10.37 19.89 -11.58
N TYR A 122 9.63 20.34 -12.60
CA TYR A 122 9.39 21.76 -12.84
C TYR A 122 8.81 22.45 -11.61
N ARG A 123 7.80 21.84 -10.95
CA ARG A 123 7.23 22.34 -9.70
C ARG A 123 8.29 22.47 -8.61
N LEU A 124 9.06 21.42 -8.36
CA LEU A 124 10.09 21.41 -7.31
C LEU A 124 11.21 22.41 -7.54
N VAL A 125 11.54 22.71 -8.81
CA VAL A 125 12.53 23.73 -9.16
C VAL A 125 11.98 25.15 -8.98
N ARG A 126 10.71 25.37 -9.31
CA ARG A 126 10.11 26.71 -9.33
C ARG A 126 9.44 27.13 -8.03
N ASP A 127 8.99 26.18 -7.21
CA ASP A 127 8.35 26.47 -5.94
C ASP A 127 9.40 26.73 -4.85
N GLN A 128 9.55 27.95 -4.42
CA GLN A 128 10.55 28.34 -3.41
C GLN A 128 10.20 27.86 -2.00
N GLU A 129 8.93 27.54 -1.72
CA GLU A 129 8.48 27.09 -0.41
C GLU A 129 8.46 25.56 -0.26
N LEU A 130 8.10 24.85 -1.33
CA LEU A 130 7.99 23.38 -1.34
C LEU A 130 9.15 22.70 -2.06
N GLY A 131 9.94 23.45 -2.81
CA GLY A 131 11.03 22.94 -3.64
C GLY A 131 12.41 23.44 -3.22
N GLY A 132 13.40 23.07 -4.00
CA GLY A 132 14.80 23.51 -3.87
C GLY A 132 15.37 23.32 -2.46
N LYS A 133 16.00 24.35 -1.92
CA LYS A 133 16.60 24.32 -0.58
C LYS A 133 15.57 24.12 0.54
N ALA A 134 14.35 24.63 0.38
CA ALA A 134 13.28 24.46 1.38
C ALA A 134 12.88 23.00 1.50
N PHE A 135 12.74 22.30 0.37
CA PHE A 135 12.48 20.87 0.32
C PHE A 135 13.53 20.04 1.09
N LEU A 136 14.81 20.35 0.87
CA LEU A 136 15.91 19.62 1.51
C LEU A 136 16.03 19.88 3.02
N LYS A 137 15.69 21.11 3.46
CA LYS A 137 15.81 21.53 4.87
C LYS A 137 14.68 21.02 5.76
N ARG A 138 13.59 20.47 5.20
CA ARG A 138 12.47 19.98 6.03
C ARG A 138 12.91 18.80 6.90
N PRO A 139 12.58 18.83 8.20
CA PRO A 139 12.98 17.76 9.12
C PRO A 139 12.23 16.45 8.77
N ARG A 140 12.98 15.37 8.66
CA ARG A 140 12.50 14.02 8.35
C ARG A 140 13.12 13.04 9.34
N LYS A 141 12.39 12.72 10.40
CA LYS A 141 12.91 11.93 11.53
C LYS A 141 13.14 10.47 11.19
N LEU A 142 12.36 9.92 10.26
CA LEU A 142 12.51 8.54 9.81
C LEU A 142 13.54 8.37 8.70
N LEU A 143 14.01 9.49 8.11
CA LEU A 143 14.97 9.46 7.01
C LEU A 143 16.25 8.66 7.33
N PRO A 144 16.90 8.83 8.50
CA PRO A 144 18.11 8.06 8.80
C PRO A 144 17.88 6.56 8.78
N GLY A 145 16.77 6.08 9.38
CA GLY A 145 16.43 4.64 9.38
C GLY A 145 16.08 4.10 8.00
N MET A 146 15.45 4.92 7.14
CA MET A 146 15.19 4.53 5.76
C MET A 146 16.47 4.42 4.94
N LEU A 147 17.41 5.37 5.12
CA LEU A 147 18.71 5.31 4.45
C LEU A 147 19.54 4.11 4.92
N VAL A 148 19.51 3.80 6.21
CA VAL A 148 20.15 2.59 6.76
C VAL A 148 19.53 1.32 6.16
N LEU A 149 18.19 1.26 6.06
CA LEU A 149 17.49 0.15 5.39
C LEU A 149 17.94 0.01 3.94
N GLY A 150 18.01 1.13 3.20
CA GLY A 150 18.49 1.14 1.81
C GLY A 150 19.93 0.67 1.66
N ALA A 151 20.81 1.07 2.59
CA ALA A 151 22.19 0.57 2.63
C ALA A 151 22.22 -0.95 2.85
N GLY A 152 21.38 -1.49 3.76
CA GLY A 152 21.23 -2.93 3.96
C GLY A 152 20.81 -3.66 2.68
N TYR A 153 19.89 -3.09 1.91
CA TYR A 153 19.48 -3.69 0.61
C TYR A 153 20.60 -3.66 -0.43
N LEU A 154 21.30 -2.53 -0.58
CA LEU A 154 22.37 -2.39 -1.56
C LEU A 154 23.61 -3.23 -1.22
N LEU A 155 23.83 -3.52 0.05
CA LEU A 155 24.92 -4.39 0.51
C LEU A 155 24.56 -5.89 0.46
N SER A 156 23.30 -6.23 0.13
CA SER A 156 22.88 -7.63 0.04
C SER A 156 23.70 -8.39 -1.01
N GLY A 157 24.24 -9.54 -0.61
CA GLY A 157 25.09 -10.39 -1.45
C GLY A 157 26.53 -9.87 -1.61
N ALA A 158 26.92 -8.76 -0.96
CA ALA A 158 28.32 -8.31 -0.99
C ALA A 158 29.23 -9.45 -0.53
N PHE A 159 30.31 -9.68 -1.29
CA PHE A 159 31.28 -10.79 -1.10
C PHE A 159 30.74 -12.21 -1.40
N SER A 160 29.49 -12.38 -1.87
CA SER A 160 29.09 -13.66 -2.47
C SER A 160 29.64 -13.77 -3.90
N GLY A 161 30.00 -14.97 -4.35
CA GLY A 161 30.42 -15.17 -5.74
C GLY A 161 29.37 -14.74 -6.76
N ARG A 162 28.09 -14.96 -6.42
CA ARG A 162 26.93 -14.62 -7.27
C ARG A 162 26.63 -13.11 -7.37
N TYR A 163 27.12 -12.30 -6.44
CA TYR A 163 26.95 -10.85 -6.51
C TYR A 163 27.57 -10.26 -7.78
N PHE A 164 28.71 -10.77 -8.20
CA PHE A 164 29.39 -10.29 -9.40
C PHE A 164 28.83 -10.89 -10.69
N GLU A 165 28.32 -12.11 -10.66
CA GLU A 165 27.67 -12.74 -11.82
C GLU A 165 26.37 -12.04 -12.23
N ASN A 166 25.56 -11.61 -11.26
CA ASN A 166 24.28 -10.94 -11.48
C ASN A 166 24.26 -9.49 -10.95
N GLY A 167 25.40 -8.84 -10.77
CA GLY A 167 25.57 -7.61 -10.00
C GLY A 167 24.64 -6.47 -10.41
N ILE A 168 24.44 -6.23 -11.71
CA ILE A 168 23.54 -5.18 -12.20
C ILE A 168 22.08 -5.47 -11.82
N TYR A 169 21.62 -6.68 -12.00
CA TYR A 169 20.23 -7.07 -11.64
C TYR A 169 20.02 -7.00 -10.14
N ASN A 170 20.97 -7.51 -9.35
CA ASN A 170 20.89 -7.44 -7.90
C ASN A 170 20.80 -5.99 -7.39
N MET A 171 21.67 -5.10 -7.87
CA MET A 171 21.66 -3.69 -7.52
C MET A 171 20.38 -2.99 -7.98
N ALA A 172 19.90 -3.28 -9.19
CA ALA A 172 18.66 -2.71 -9.71
C ALA A 172 17.45 -3.09 -8.85
N PHE A 173 17.32 -4.37 -8.50
CA PHE A 173 16.23 -4.84 -7.62
C PHE A 173 16.34 -4.24 -6.22
N ALA A 174 17.53 -4.21 -5.62
CA ALA A 174 17.75 -3.59 -4.31
C ALA A 174 17.39 -2.10 -4.33
N LEU A 175 17.78 -1.38 -5.39
CA LEU A 175 17.47 0.03 -5.57
C LEU A 175 15.96 0.27 -5.75
N VAL A 176 15.28 -0.50 -6.61
CA VAL A 176 13.84 -0.40 -6.81
C VAL A 176 13.10 -0.64 -5.50
N GLN A 177 13.47 -1.67 -4.76
CA GLN A 177 12.87 -1.97 -3.46
C GLN A 177 13.13 -0.87 -2.42
N PHE A 178 14.33 -0.29 -2.42
CA PHE A 178 14.63 0.86 -1.58
C PHE A 178 13.79 2.08 -1.97
N LEU A 179 13.71 2.39 -3.27
CA LEU A 179 12.95 3.54 -3.76
C LEU A 179 11.46 3.41 -3.48
N SER A 180 10.89 2.21 -3.54
CA SER A 180 9.47 2.01 -3.20
C SER A 180 9.16 2.34 -1.73
N VAL A 181 10.07 2.06 -0.80
CA VAL A 181 9.94 2.45 0.62
C VAL A 181 10.24 3.94 0.83
N PHE A 182 11.23 4.48 0.12
CA PHE A 182 11.82 5.78 0.42
C PHE A 182 11.13 6.94 -0.30
N LEU A 183 10.83 6.76 -1.61
CA LEU A 183 10.53 7.87 -2.51
C LEU A 183 9.24 8.61 -2.09
N MET A 184 8.17 7.89 -1.80
CA MET A 184 6.90 8.50 -1.40
C MET A 184 7.00 9.20 -0.05
N TYR A 185 7.70 8.60 0.92
CA TYR A 185 7.96 9.28 2.19
C TYR A 185 8.75 10.57 1.98
N TRP A 186 9.82 10.52 1.17
CA TRP A 186 10.71 11.65 0.93
C TRP A 186 10.00 12.80 0.21
N ILE A 187 9.24 12.49 -0.85
CA ILE A 187 8.48 13.48 -1.63
C ILE A 187 7.41 14.12 -0.74
N PHE A 188 6.51 13.33 -0.13
CA PHE A 188 5.39 13.89 0.61
C PHE A 188 5.84 14.64 1.86
N SER A 189 6.84 14.14 2.60
CA SER A 189 7.39 14.87 3.75
C SER A 189 7.89 16.26 3.38
N GLY A 190 8.41 16.43 2.15
CA GLY A 190 8.95 17.69 1.66
C GLY A 190 7.97 18.62 0.96
N THR A 191 6.89 18.10 0.36
CA THR A 191 6.04 18.86 -0.57
C THR A 191 4.63 19.13 -0.06
N VAL A 192 4.25 18.58 1.09
CA VAL A 192 2.92 18.78 1.68
C VAL A 192 2.99 19.87 2.77
N ARG A 193 1.98 20.72 2.82
CA ARG A 193 1.80 21.74 3.87
C ARG A 193 1.04 21.15 5.06
N TRP A 194 1.76 20.39 5.88
CA TRP A 194 1.20 19.58 6.96
C TRP A 194 0.42 20.33 8.02
N ASP A 195 0.68 21.63 8.19
CA ASP A 195 -0.05 22.54 9.09
C ASP A 195 -1.51 22.74 8.71
N ARG A 196 -1.85 22.48 7.45
CA ARG A 196 -3.17 22.69 6.86
C ARG A 196 -3.89 21.40 6.46
N VAL A 197 -3.23 20.25 6.68
CA VAL A 197 -3.77 18.94 6.32
C VAL A 197 -4.81 18.51 7.36
N ARG A 198 -5.95 18.06 6.87
CA ARG A 198 -6.96 17.39 7.71
C ARG A 198 -6.41 16.04 8.21
N SER A 199 -6.55 15.80 9.50
CA SER A 199 -6.03 14.57 10.12
C SER A 199 -6.74 13.28 9.66
N ASP A 200 -7.91 13.40 9.02
CA ASP A 200 -8.68 12.29 8.43
C ASP A 200 -8.43 12.07 6.93
N TYR A 201 -7.60 12.91 6.27
CA TYR A 201 -7.40 12.81 4.82
C TYR A 201 -6.88 11.43 4.39
N LEU A 202 -5.87 10.91 5.09
CA LEU A 202 -5.32 9.58 4.77
C LEU A 202 -6.34 8.46 5.04
N ALA A 203 -7.24 8.64 6.00
CA ALA A 203 -8.31 7.68 6.24
C ALA A 203 -9.28 7.59 5.06
N TRP A 204 -9.58 8.69 4.41
CA TRP A 204 -10.36 8.69 3.16
C TRP A 204 -9.61 8.01 2.02
N VAL A 205 -8.30 8.28 1.84
CA VAL A 205 -7.47 7.61 0.82
C VAL A 205 -7.45 6.10 1.06
N GLY A 206 -7.22 5.67 2.30
CA GLY A 206 -7.22 4.26 2.66
C GLY A 206 -8.56 3.59 2.46
N LEU A 207 -9.66 4.23 2.89
CA LEU A 207 -11.00 3.69 2.67
C LEU A 207 -11.32 3.56 1.18
N GLY A 208 -11.00 4.57 0.37
CA GLY A 208 -11.20 4.55 -1.07
C GLY A 208 -10.41 3.41 -1.74
N ALA A 209 -9.13 3.25 -1.38
CA ALA A 209 -8.30 2.15 -1.88
C ALA A 209 -8.87 0.78 -1.48
N GLY A 210 -9.24 0.61 -0.20
CA GLY A 210 -9.80 -0.65 0.29
C GLY A 210 -11.09 -1.04 -0.42
N LEU A 211 -12.00 -0.09 -0.60
CA LEU A 211 -13.26 -0.33 -1.33
C LEU A 211 -13.02 -0.63 -2.81
N THR A 212 -12.07 0.04 -3.44
CA THR A 212 -11.68 -0.27 -4.84
C THR A 212 -11.19 -1.70 -4.95
N VAL A 213 -10.32 -2.16 -4.05
CA VAL A 213 -9.83 -3.55 -4.05
C VAL A 213 -10.96 -4.53 -3.74
N CYS A 214 -11.91 -4.20 -2.85
CA CYS A 214 -13.11 -5.03 -2.64
C CYS A 214 -13.93 -5.17 -3.94
N CYS A 215 -14.13 -4.11 -4.70
CA CYS A 215 -14.78 -4.18 -6.02
C CYS A 215 -14.00 -5.04 -7.01
N GLN A 216 -12.67 -4.95 -7.00
CA GLN A 216 -11.82 -5.81 -7.84
C GLN A 216 -11.94 -7.29 -7.46
N VAL A 217 -12.06 -7.61 -6.16
CA VAL A 217 -12.33 -9.01 -5.73
C VAL A 217 -13.62 -9.53 -6.35
N ILE A 218 -14.70 -8.72 -6.35
CA ILE A 218 -15.96 -9.10 -7.03
C ILE A 218 -15.72 -9.32 -8.53
N GLY A 219 -15.05 -8.38 -9.20
CA GLY A 219 -14.73 -8.50 -10.63
C GLY A 219 -13.94 -9.76 -10.95
N VAL A 220 -12.94 -10.10 -10.14
CA VAL A 220 -12.15 -11.35 -10.30
C VAL A 220 -13.04 -12.60 -10.22
N TYR A 221 -13.99 -12.63 -9.29
CA TYR A 221 -14.91 -13.77 -9.15
C TYR A 221 -15.83 -13.93 -10.35
N ILE A 222 -16.27 -12.82 -10.97
CA ILE A 222 -17.14 -12.83 -12.15
C ILE A 222 -16.34 -13.19 -13.40
N GLU A 223 -15.22 -12.51 -13.65
CA GLU A 223 -14.48 -12.62 -14.92
C GLU A 223 -13.62 -13.89 -15.02
N ASN A 224 -12.98 -14.29 -13.89
CA ASN A 224 -12.06 -15.41 -13.90
C ASN A 224 -12.73 -16.75 -13.56
N GLN A 225 -14.05 -16.76 -13.37
CA GLN A 225 -14.81 -17.98 -13.00
C GLN A 225 -14.16 -18.74 -11.85
N VAL A 226 -13.81 -18.00 -10.78
CA VAL A 226 -13.11 -18.53 -9.61
C VAL A 226 -13.86 -19.68 -8.95
N ILE A 227 -15.20 -19.65 -9.00
CA ILE A 227 -16.08 -20.70 -8.49
C ILE A 227 -16.58 -21.54 -9.67
N THR A 228 -16.26 -22.82 -9.64
CA THR A 228 -16.91 -23.84 -10.45
C THR A 228 -17.86 -24.67 -9.57
N GLU A 229 -18.68 -25.56 -10.15
CA GLU A 229 -19.75 -26.31 -9.43
C GLU A 229 -19.29 -26.99 -8.12
N LYS A 230 -17.99 -27.31 -7.98
CA LYS A 230 -17.47 -28.07 -6.82
C LYS A 230 -16.18 -27.51 -6.20
N THR A 231 -15.53 -26.53 -6.81
CA THR A 231 -14.21 -26.08 -6.36
C THR A 231 -14.02 -24.56 -6.48
N ILE A 232 -13.17 -24.02 -5.58
CA ILE A 232 -12.72 -22.64 -5.65
C ILE A 232 -11.26 -22.64 -6.16
N HIS A 233 -11.06 -22.07 -7.34
CA HIS A 233 -9.75 -21.96 -7.98
C HIS A 233 -9.01 -20.72 -7.47
N THR A 234 -8.38 -20.82 -6.31
CA THR A 234 -7.68 -19.68 -5.66
C THR A 234 -6.51 -19.12 -6.45
N GLY A 235 -5.92 -19.89 -7.36
CA GLY A 235 -4.89 -19.40 -8.29
C GLY A 235 -5.41 -18.38 -9.29
N LEU A 236 -6.75 -18.35 -9.52
CA LEU A 236 -7.40 -17.39 -10.40
C LEU A 236 -7.75 -16.06 -9.71
N ILE A 237 -7.54 -15.96 -8.39
CA ILE A 237 -7.76 -14.70 -7.64
C ILE A 237 -6.54 -13.81 -7.84
N THR A 238 -6.46 -13.18 -9.00
CA THR A 238 -5.36 -12.31 -9.40
C THR A 238 -5.86 -11.09 -10.16
N THR A 239 -5.12 -10.01 -10.05
CA THR A 239 -5.30 -8.77 -10.81
C THR A 239 -3.99 -8.40 -11.49
N GLY A 240 -3.97 -7.38 -12.32
CA GLY A 240 -2.76 -6.91 -12.99
C GLY A 240 -1.67 -6.39 -12.04
N TRP A 241 -2.04 -6.02 -10.80
CA TRP A 241 -1.09 -5.50 -9.80
C TRP A 241 -0.79 -6.50 -8.65
N GLY A 242 -1.56 -7.57 -8.50
CA GLY A 242 -1.32 -8.48 -7.39
C GLY A 242 -2.22 -9.70 -7.35
N ASN A 243 -1.81 -10.66 -6.55
CA ASN A 243 -2.54 -11.89 -6.28
C ASN A 243 -3.46 -11.78 -5.04
N ALA A 244 -4.14 -12.86 -4.71
CA ALA A 244 -5.02 -13.00 -3.55
C ALA A 244 -4.40 -12.47 -2.23
N ASN A 245 -3.12 -12.78 -1.95
CA ASN A 245 -2.45 -12.33 -0.74
C ASN A 245 -2.22 -10.82 -0.73
N ASN A 246 -1.85 -10.24 -1.88
CA ASN A 246 -1.64 -8.80 -2.00
C ASN A 246 -2.95 -8.03 -1.87
N MET A 247 -4.03 -8.51 -2.50
CA MET A 247 -5.36 -7.92 -2.38
C MET A 247 -5.85 -7.96 -0.93
N GLY A 248 -5.74 -9.12 -0.28
CA GLY A 248 -6.09 -9.28 1.13
C GLY A 248 -5.24 -8.40 2.06
N CYS A 249 -3.96 -8.21 1.75
CA CYS A 249 -3.07 -7.33 2.50
C CYS A 249 -3.55 -5.88 2.43
N ILE A 250 -3.84 -5.37 1.24
CA ILE A 250 -4.35 -3.99 1.09
C ILE A 250 -5.67 -3.83 1.84
N ILE A 251 -6.62 -4.75 1.69
CA ILE A 251 -7.91 -4.67 2.41
C ILE A 251 -7.66 -4.62 3.92
N ALA A 252 -6.85 -5.54 4.47
CA ALA A 252 -6.55 -5.59 5.90
C ALA A 252 -5.88 -4.30 6.41
N MET A 253 -4.95 -3.72 5.64
CA MET A 253 -4.32 -2.43 5.96
C MET A 253 -5.33 -1.28 5.99
N MET A 254 -6.41 -1.34 5.19
CA MET A 254 -7.36 -0.22 5.07
C MET A 254 -8.49 -0.28 6.10
N ILE A 255 -8.73 -1.41 6.76
CA ILE A 255 -9.75 -1.58 7.81
C ILE A 255 -9.63 -0.53 8.95
N PRO A 256 -8.44 -0.21 9.51
CA PRO A 256 -8.35 0.80 10.56
C PRO A 256 -8.85 2.18 10.15
N PHE A 257 -8.82 2.51 8.87
CA PHE A 257 -9.33 3.80 8.37
C PHE A 257 -10.86 3.85 8.37
N ALA A 258 -11.55 2.74 8.09
CA ALA A 258 -12.98 2.65 8.27
C ALA A 258 -13.35 2.88 9.75
N VAL A 259 -12.59 2.32 10.68
CA VAL A 259 -12.80 2.50 12.13
C VAL A 259 -12.47 3.95 12.55
N ASP A 260 -11.40 4.57 12.03
CA ASP A 260 -11.08 5.98 12.28
C ASP A 260 -12.24 6.90 11.86
N LEU A 261 -12.77 6.71 10.65
CA LEU A 261 -13.91 7.49 10.17
C LEU A 261 -15.19 7.20 10.96
N SER A 262 -15.39 5.97 11.45
CA SER A 262 -16.53 5.63 12.31
C SER A 262 -16.48 6.38 13.63
N HIS A 263 -15.29 6.55 14.19
CA HIS A 263 -15.09 7.31 15.41
C HIS A 263 -15.34 8.80 15.24
N ARG A 264 -14.96 9.38 14.09
CA ARG A 264 -15.05 10.83 13.82
C ARG A 264 -16.39 11.28 13.30
N SER A 265 -17.15 10.43 12.62
CA SER A 265 -18.37 10.79 11.92
C SER A 265 -19.62 10.64 12.81
N LYS A 266 -20.60 11.50 12.59
CA LYS A 266 -21.94 11.33 13.13
C LYS A 266 -22.66 10.08 12.57
N TYR A 267 -22.23 9.61 11.40
CA TYR A 267 -22.70 8.36 10.77
C TYR A 267 -21.73 7.21 11.01
N GLY A 268 -21.16 7.14 12.21
CA GLY A 268 -20.12 6.16 12.55
C GLY A 268 -20.51 4.71 12.25
N TRP A 269 -21.80 4.36 12.38
CA TRP A 269 -22.30 3.04 12.06
C TRP A 269 -22.07 2.64 10.58
N VAL A 270 -22.18 3.59 9.63
CA VAL A 270 -21.92 3.32 8.20
C VAL A 270 -20.49 2.88 7.98
N TYR A 271 -19.52 3.61 8.53
CA TYR A 271 -18.10 3.29 8.38
C TYR A 271 -17.72 2.00 9.13
N SER A 272 -18.35 1.75 10.30
CA SER A 272 -18.19 0.49 11.01
C SER A 272 -18.69 -0.68 10.16
N THR A 273 -19.86 -0.54 9.52
CA THR A 273 -20.39 -1.52 8.56
C THR A 273 -19.40 -1.79 7.43
N ILE A 274 -18.86 -0.74 6.83
CA ILE A 274 -17.86 -0.88 5.78
C ILE A 274 -16.63 -1.66 6.28
N GLY A 275 -16.15 -1.38 7.50
CA GLY A 275 -15.04 -2.11 8.10
C GLY A 275 -15.33 -3.62 8.24
N VAL A 276 -16.53 -4.00 8.68
CA VAL A 276 -16.95 -5.42 8.77
C VAL A 276 -17.08 -6.05 7.38
N LEU A 277 -17.68 -5.34 6.41
CA LEU A 277 -17.75 -5.82 5.03
C LEU A 277 -16.36 -6.06 4.44
N MET A 278 -15.40 -5.18 4.70
CA MET A 278 -14.01 -5.37 4.26
C MET A 278 -13.40 -6.65 4.86
N ILE A 279 -13.72 -7.02 6.12
CA ILE A 279 -13.33 -8.33 6.68
C ILE A 279 -13.94 -9.46 5.86
N GLY A 280 -15.23 -9.37 5.52
CA GLY A 280 -15.89 -10.32 4.63
C GLY A 280 -15.15 -10.47 3.29
N PHE A 281 -14.75 -9.35 2.68
CA PHE A 281 -13.99 -9.37 1.42
C PHE A 281 -12.60 -10.01 1.56
N THR A 282 -11.94 -9.93 2.72
CA THR A 282 -10.70 -10.69 2.93
C THR A 282 -10.94 -12.21 2.89
N CYS A 283 -12.13 -12.70 3.30
CA CYS A 283 -12.48 -14.11 3.16
C CYS A 283 -12.54 -14.51 1.67
N PHE A 284 -13.11 -13.68 0.81
CA PHE A 284 -13.15 -13.92 -0.63
C PHE A 284 -11.77 -13.92 -1.30
N THR A 285 -10.75 -13.33 -0.70
CA THR A 285 -9.38 -13.49 -1.21
C THR A 285 -8.79 -14.86 -0.93
N CYS A 286 -9.42 -15.71 -0.10
CA CYS A 286 -8.90 -16.99 0.37
C CYS A 286 -7.49 -16.91 1.01
N SER A 287 -7.04 -15.73 1.36
CA SER A 287 -5.76 -15.49 2.05
C SER A 287 -5.94 -15.59 3.56
N ARG A 288 -5.58 -16.72 4.14
CA ARG A 288 -5.73 -16.98 5.60
C ARG A 288 -5.02 -15.94 6.45
N THR A 289 -3.83 -15.55 6.05
CA THR A 289 -3.03 -14.52 6.75
C THR A 289 -3.72 -13.17 6.74
N SER A 290 -4.36 -12.81 5.63
CA SER A 290 -5.12 -11.57 5.50
C SER A 290 -6.38 -11.59 6.35
N ILE A 291 -7.10 -12.72 6.39
CA ILE A 291 -8.30 -12.88 7.21
C ILE A 291 -7.96 -12.72 8.69
N MET A 292 -6.93 -13.43 9.16
CA MET A 292 -6.49 -13.34 10.57
C MET A 292 -6.03 -11.93 10.92
N ALA A 293 -5.24 -11.30 10.06
CA ALA A 293 -4.79 -9.93 10.27
C ALA A 293 -5.96 -8.94 10.28
N ALA A 294 -6.90 -9.06 9.33
CA ALA A 294 -8.06 -8.21 9.22
C ALA A 294 -8.94 -8.25 10.49
N VAL A 295 -9.24 -9.45 10.98
CA VAL A 295 -10.04 -9.63 12.21
C VAL A 295 -9.31 -9.05 13.43
N LEU A 296 -8.02 -9.41 13.62
CA LEU A 296 -7.24 -8.94 14.75
C LEU A 296 -7.12 -7.41 14.75
N ILE A 297 -6.77 -6.82 13.61
CA ILE A 297 -6.59 -5.37 13.47
C ILE A 297 -7.92 -4.63 13.65
N TYR A 298 -9.02 -5.18 13.14
CA TYR A 298 -10.35 -4.61 13.36
C TYR A 298 -10.70 -4.59 14.84
N ILE A 299 -10.53 -5.72 15.56
CA ILE A 299 -10.80 -5.80 17.00
C ILE A 299 -9.96 -4.76 17.75
N VAL A 300 -8.67 -4.69 17.48
CA VAL A 300 -7.77 -3.72 18.15
C VAL A 300 -8.19 -2.29 17.83
N ALA A 301 -8.49 -1.96 16.57
CA ALA A 301 -8.95 -0.64 16.17
C ALA A 301 -10.27 -0.25 16.87
N MET A 302 -11.23 -1.20 16.95
CA MET A 302 -12.49 -1.00 17.66
C MET A 302 -12.31 -0.77 19.16
N LEU A 303 -11.38 -1.48 19.81
CA LEU A 303 -11.07 -1.25 21.22
C LEU A 303 -10.57 0.20 21.47
N PHE A 304 -9.86 0.79 20.50
CA PHE A 304 -9.50 2.21 20.58
C PHE A 304 -10.72 3.12 20.34
N ALA A 305 -11.57 2.83 19.36
CA ALA A 305 -12.75 3.62 19.06
C ALA A 305 -13.77 3.62 20.21
N LEU A 306 -13.95 2.48 20.89
CA LEU A 306 -14.86 2.31 22.03
C LEU A 306 -14.41 3.06 23.31
N ARG A 307 -13.21 3.67 23.32
CA ARG A 307 -12.78 4.55 24.42
C ARG A 307 -13.54 5.87 24.43
N ASP A 308 -14.12 6.30 23.30
CA ASP A 308 -14.99 7.46 23.28
C ASP A 308 -16.41 7.11 23.77
N PRO A 309 -16.82 7.61 24.96
CA PRO A 309 -18.15 7.30 25.51
C PRO A 309 -19.30 7.77 24.62
N ARG A 310 -19.09 8.82 23.79
CA ARG A 310 -20.12 9.43 22.94
C ARG A 310 -20.59 8.50 21.82
N ARG A 311 -19.70 7.65 21.31
CA ARG A 311 -19.94 6.75 20.18
C ARG A 311 -20.11 5.28 20.58
N ARG A 312 -19.76 4.95 21.82
CA ARG A 312 -19.64 3.58 22.30
C ARG A 312 -20.92 2.75 22.08
N LYS A 313 -22.07 3.29 22.42
CA LYS A 313 -23.35 2.57 22.28
C LYS A 313 -23.66 2.29 20.82
N ASP A 314 -23.61 3.30 19.97
CA ASP A 314 -23.93 3.17 18.54
C ASP A 314 -23.02 2.17 17.83
N LEU A 315 -21.72 2.21 18.16
CA LEU A 315 -20.73 1.28 17.60
C LEU A 315 -20.96 -0.17 18.08
N ILE A 316 -21.27 -0.38 19.36
CA ILE A 316 -21.56 -1.71 19.90
C ILE A 316 -22.81 -2.28 19.21
N ILE A 317 -23.89 -1.51 19.13
CA ILE A 317 -25.14 -1.97 18.50
C ILE A 317 -24.90 -2.30 17.04
N ALA A 318 -24.28 -1.39 16.27
CA ALA A 318 -24.02 -1.61 14.85
C ALA A 318 -23.19 -2.87 14.61
N ASN A 319 -22.11 -3.05 15.40
CA ASN A 319 -21.26 -4.24 15.25
C ASN A 319 -21.95 -5.53 15.68
N SER A 320 -22.78 -5.50 16.71
CA SER A 320 -23.54 -6.67 17.14
C SER A 320 -24.54 -7.10 16.08
N VAL A 321 -25.28 -6.16 15.49
CA VAL A 321 -26.23 -6.44 14.40
C VAL A 321 -25.50 -7.00 13.18
N LEU A 322 -24.39 -6.37 12.78
CA LEU A 322 -23.58 -6.81 11.63
C LEU A 322 -22.99 -8.20 11.83
N LEU A 323 -22.49 -8.48 13.03
CA LEU A 323 -21.97 -9.81 13.36
C LEU A 323 -23.08 -10.85 13.28
N ALA A 324 -24.27 -10.55 13.83
CA ALA A 324 -25.42 -11.43 13.75
C ALA A 324 -25.84 -11.69 12.29
N LEU A 325 -25.90 -10.64 11.45
CA LEU A 325 -26.21 -10.79 10.02
C LEU A 325 -25.15 -11.60 9.28
N LEU A 326 -23.87 -11.40 9.58
CA LEU A 326 -22.78 -12.17 8.97
C LEU A 326 -22.89 -13.65 9.35
N VAL A 327 -23.16 -13.96 10.61
CA VAL A 327 -23.33 -15.34 11.08
C VAL A 327 -24.54 -15.98 10.40
N LEU A 328 -25.67 -15.28 10.31
CA LEU A 328 -26.86 -15.77 9.60
C LEU A 328 -26.55 -16.04 8.12
N LEU A 329 -25.84 -15.13 7.45
CA LEU A 329 -25.46 -15.30 6.05
C LEU A 329 -24.55 -16.53 5.84
N LEU A 330 -23.60 -16.75 6.75
CA LEU A 330 -22.72 -17.94 6.71
C LEU A 330 -23.48 -19.25 6.91
N ILE A 331 -24.53 -19.24 7.75
CA ILE A 331 -25.32 -20.45 8.02
C ILE A 331 -26.28 -20.77 6.86
N PHE A 332 -26.90 -19.76 6.26
CA PHE A 332 -28.01 -19.97 5.33
C PHE A 332 -27.66 -19.86 3.84
N HIS A 333 -26.43 -19.47 3.48
CA HIS A 333 -26.06 -19.27 2.08
C HIS A 333 -25.06 -20.32 1.57
N GLY A 334 -25.52 -21.21 0.69
CA GLY A 334 -24.76 -22.34 0.15
C GLY A 334 -23.36 -22.01 -0.41
N PRO A 335 -23.17 -20.98 -1.29
CA PRO A 335 -21.84 -20.60 -1.77
C PRO A 335 -20.88 -20.11 -0.67
N MET A 336 -21.41 -19.43 0.34
CA MET A 336 -20.61 -19.01 1.50
C MET A 336 -20.19 -20.17 2.37
N SER A 337 -21.04 -21.20 2.51
CA SER A 337 -20.69 -22.41 3.25
C SER A 337 -19.55 -23.17 2.54
N GLN A 338 -19.55 -23.24 1.20
CA GLN A 338 -18.46 -23.84 0.43
C GLN A 338 -17.13 -23.10 0.64
N LEU A 339 -17.13 -21.76 0.56
CA LEU A 339 -15.96 -20.95 0.84
C LEU A 339 -15.42 -21.21 2.26
N PHE A 340 -16.33 -21.28 3.24
CA PHE A 340 -15.97 -21.53 4.63
C PHE A 340 -15.42 -22.95 4.84
N THR A 341 -16.04 -23.95 4.21
CA THR A 341 -15.56 -25.34 4.21
C THR A 341 -14.16 -25.43 3.60
N GLU A 342 -13.96 -24.81 2.43
CA GLU A 342 -12.65 -24.77 1.78
C GLU A 342 -11.57 -24.11 2.66
N LEU A 343 -11.92 -23.02 3.36
CA LEU A 343 -11.00 -22.36 4.30
C LEU A 343 -10.66 -23.23 5.50
N LEU A 344 -11.65 -23.97 6.03
CA LEU A 344 -11.47 -24.89 7.17
C LEU A 344 -10.67 -26.12 6.77
N GLU A 345 -10.98 -26.76 5.62
CA GLU A 345 -10.31 -27.94 5.11
C GLU A 345 -8.83 -27.65 4.79
N ARG A 346 -8.54 -26.45 4.28
CA ARG A 346 -7.16 -26.00 4.09
C ARG A 346 -6.39 -25.92 5.40
N GLY A 347 -7.08 -25.69 6.52
CA GLY A 347 -6.51 -25.62 7.87
C GLY A 347 -5.26 -24.75 7.95
N PHE A 348 -4.33 -25.09 8.83
CA PHE A 348 -3.01 -24.47 8.96
C PHE A 348 -1.92 -25.14 8.13
N ASN A 349 -2.27 -25.93 7.10
CA ASN A 349 -1.28 -26.59 6.26
C ASN A 349 -0.31 -25.55 5.64
N PRO A 350 1.00 -25.66 5.87
CA PRO A 350 2.00 -24.65 5.44
C PRO A 350 2.19 -24.59 3.92
N ARG A 351 1.66 -25.52 3.12
CA ARG A 351 1.73 -25.54 1.64
C ARG A 351 3.15 -25.29 1.13
N LEU A 352 4.08 -26.12 1.47
CA LEU A 352 5.49 -26.00 1.10
C LEU A 352 6.23 -24.78 1.71
N ARG A 353 5.60 -23.96 2.56
CA ARG A 353 6.30 -22.85 3.20
C ARG A 353 7.37 -23.32 4.16
N ASP A 354 7.15 -24.45 4.82
CA ASP A 354 8.12 -25.14 5.65
C ASP A 354 9.39 -25.49 4.85
N VAL A 355 9.25 -26.06 3.66
CA VAL A 355 10.38 -26.34 2.76
C VAL A 355 11.07 -25.06 2.34
N ILE A 356 10.31 -24.07 1.88
CA ILE A 356 10.85 -22.76 1.45
C ILE A 356 11.62 -22.07 2.60
N TYR A 357 11.13 -22.16 3.83
CA TYR A 357 11.80 -21.57 5.00
C TYR A 357 13.12 -22.29 5.32
N VAL A 358 13.14 -23.62 5.17
CA VAL A 358 14.38 -24.41 5.35
C VAL A 358 15.40 -24.00 4.29
N ASP A 359 15.00 -23.90 3.02
CA ASP A 359 15.86 -23.48 1.92
C ASP A 359 16.42 -22.06 2.16
N GLY A 360 15.57 -21.11 2.54
CA GLY A 360 16.01 -19.74 2.85
C GLY A 360 17.00 -19.69 4.02
N MET A 361 16.79 -20.52 5.04
CA MET A 361 17.73 -20.62 6.16
C MET A 361 19.03 -21.34 5.79
N GLN A 362 19.02 -22.23 4.81
CA GLN A 362 20.25 -22.82 4.29
C GLN A 362 21.06 -21.78 3.53
N VAL A 363 20.44 -21.00 2.63
CA VAL A 363 21.09 -19.88 1.92
C VAL A 363 21.73 -18.89 2.89
N PHE A 364 21.02 -18.59 4.00
CA PHE A 364 21.57 -17.74 5.07
C PHE A 364 22.79 -18.38 5.75
N ARG A 365 22.79 -19.69 6.04
CA ARG A 365 23.91 -20.38 6.66
C ARG A 365 25.16 -20.34 5.79
N ASP A 366 24.98 -20.43 4.47
CA ASP A 366 26.09 -20.39 3.52
C ASP A 366 26.69 -18.99 3.39
N ASN A 367 25.86 -17.92 3.58
CA ASN A 367 26.26 -16.52 3.46
C ASN A 367 25.73 -15.66 4.61
N PRO A 368 26.18 -15.85 5.88
CA PRO A 368 25.48 -15.32 7.05
C PRO A 368 25.59 -13.81 7.22
N ILE A 369 26.65 -13.17 6.74
CA ILE A 369 26.90 -11.73 7.00
C ILE A 369 26.13 -10.85 6.03
N PHE A 370 26.29 -11.04 4.72
CA PHE A 370 25.69 -10.20 3.68
C PHE A 370 24.65 -10.92 2.83
N GLY A 371 24.32 -12.20 3.14
CA GLY A 371 23.43 -13.02 2.36
C GLY A 371 23.99 -13.39 0.99
N GLU A 372 23.14 -14.00 0.17
CA GLU A 372 23.55 -14.44 -1.15
C GLU A 372 23.41 -13.34 -2.21
N SER A 373 22.24 -12.72 -2.28
CA SER A 373 21.95 -11.53 -3.11
C SER A 373 20.51 -11.07 -2.88
N PHE A 374 20.22 -9.82 -3.19
CA PHE A 374 18.85 -9.29 -3.10
C PHE A 374 17.92 -9.89 -4.18
N TYR A 375 18.51 -10.32 -5.27
CA TYR A 375 17.88 -11.09 -6.33
C TYR A 375 18.49 -12.52 -6.32
N PRO A 376 17.94 -13.45 -5.54
CA PRO A 376 18.43 -14.81 -5.52
C PRO A 376 18.28 -15.41 -6.92
N SER A 377 19.34 -16.06 -7.41
CA SER A 377 19.25 -16.77 -8.67
C SER A 377 18.27 -17.94 -8.52
N VAL A 378 17.58 -18.25 -9.60
CA VAL A 378 16.67 -19.41 -9.66
C VAL A 378 17.37 -20.68 -9.19
N ASP A 379 18.66 -20.82 -9.52
CA ASP A 379 19.48 -22.00 -9.19
C ASP A 379 19.64 -22.23 -7.68
N SER A 380 19.68 -21.19 -6.84
CA SER A 380 19.80 -21.38 -5.39
C SER A 380 18.57 -22.00 -4.75
N ILE A 381 17.39 -21.75 -5.31
CA ILE A 381 16.14 -22.35 -4.82
C ILE A 381 16.01 -23.80 -5.27
N TYR A 382 16.49 -24.14 -6.48
CA TYR A 382 16.39 -25.48 -7.04
C TYR A 382 17.35 -26.50 -6.45
N GLN A 383 18.44 -26.06 -5.88
CA GLN A 383 19.38 -26.96 -5.23
C GLN A 383 18.76 -27.67 -4.00
N PHE A 384 17.78 -27.04 -3.37
CA PHE A 384 17.19 -27.48 -2.10
C PHE A 384 15.74 -27.96 -2.20
N SER A 385 14.99 -27.49 -3.19
CA SER A 385 13.60 -27.92 -3.40
C SER A 385 13.42 -28.60 -4.77
N ASN A 386 13.16 -29.87 -4.79
CA ASN A 386 12.72 -30.61 -6.01
C ASN A 386 11.32 -30.14 -6.47
N VAL A 387 10.87 -28.91 -6.16
CA VAL A 387 9.53 -28.44 -6.43
C VAL A 387 9.51 -27.69 -7.75
N ALA A 388 9.29 -28.44 -8.82
CA ALA A 388 9.11 -27.93 -10.18
C ALA A 388 8.10 -26.75 -10.32
N ALA A 389 7.15 -26.63 -9.38
CA ALA A 389 6.15 -25.58 -9.36
C ALA A 389 6.74 -24.17 -9.04
N MET A 390 7.94 -24.08 -8.52
CA MET A 390 8.60 -22.78 -8.23
C MET A 390 9.37 -22.22 -9.43
N GLN A 391 9.52 -22.99 -10.49
CA GLN A 391 10.27 -22.61 -11.70
C GLN A 391 9.72 -21.39 -12.45
N THR A 392 8.53 -20.95 -12.14
CA THR A 392 7.83 -19.88 -12.88
C THR A 392 7.76 -18.54 -12.14
N ILE A 393 8.24 -18.45 -10.88
CA ILE A 393 8.10 -17.26 -10.06
C ILE A 393 9.47 -16.60 -9.87
N LEU A 394 9.79 -15.66 -10.71
CA LEU A 394 10.97 -14.80 -10.58
C LEU A 394 10.55 -13.39 -10.20
N PRO A 395 11.24 -12.72 -9.24
CA PRO A 395 12.26 -13.25 -8.33
C PRO A 395 11.63 -14.11 -7.23
N ALA A 396 12.32 -15.17 -6.87
CA ALA A 396 11.87 -16.06 -5.81
C ALA A 396 11.81 -15.35 -4.45
N ARG A 397 10.77 -15.64 -3.69
CA ARG A 397 10.54 -15.05 -2.37
C ARG A 397 10.32 -16.14 -1.33
N TRP A 398 10.94 -15.98 -0.18
CA TRP A 398 10.89 -16.94 0.92
C TRP A 398 9.59 -16.87 1.75
N HIS A 399 8.58 -16.12 1.31
CA HIS A 399 7.27 -15.95 1.98
C HIS A 399 7.36 -15.60 3.48
N ASN A 400 8.45 -14.98 3.91
CA ASN A 400 8.65 -14.44 5.24
C ASN A 400 9.70 -13.32 5.16
N THR A 401 9.35 -12.11 5.57
CA THR A 401 10.25 -10.96 5.44
C THR A 401 11.57 -11.14 6.21
N VAL A 402 11.55 -11.80 7.37
CA VAL A 402 12.78 -12.04 8.14
C VAL A 402 13.70 -13.01 7.42
N ILE A 403 13.15 -14.12 6.95
CA ILE A 403 13.91 -15.12 6.18
C ILE A 403 14.42 -14.51 4.87
N GLN A 404 13.58 -13.73 4.19
CA GLN A 404 13.98 -12.98 2.98
C GLN A 404 15.19 -12.09 3.23
N LEU A 405 15.19 -11.32 4.31
CA LEU A 405 16.32 -10.45 4.66
C LEU A 405 17.57 -11.25 5.03
N LEU A 406 17.42 -12.34 5.78
CA LEU A 406 18.54 -13.20 6.16
C LEU A 406 19.15 -13.89 4.94
N ALA A 407 18.33 -14.48 4.08
CA ALA A 407 18.81 -15.18 2.89
C ALA A 407 19.46 -14.22 1.88
N SER A 408 18.81 -13.04 1.64
CA SER A 408 19.26 -12.08 0.64
C SER A 408 20.43 -11.22 1.12
N GLY A 409 20.40 -10.73 2.37
CA GLY A 409 21.32 -9.69 2.87
C GLY A 409 21.95 -10.00 4.22
N GLY A 410 21.77 -11.23 4.71
CA GLY A 410 22.37 -11.70 5.96
C GLY A 410 21.95 -10.91 7.19
N VAL A 411 22.75 -11.03 8.25
CA VAL A 411 22.52 -10.29 9.50
C VAL A 411 22.63 -8.77 9.30
N VAL A 412 23.38 -8.30 8.31
CA VAL A 412 23.54 -6.88 8.01
C VAL A 412 22.21 -6.28 7.57
N SER A 413 21.54 -6.87 6.59
CA SER A 413 20.22 -6.38 6.13
C SER A 413 19.15 -6.49 7.20
N LEU A 414 19.15 -7.56 7.99
CA LEU A 414 18.22 -7.71 9.12
C LEU A 414 18.46 -6.63 10.18
N ALA A 415 19.73 -6.33 10.53
CA ALA A 415 20.06 -5.27 11.48
C ALA A 415 19.63 -3.88 10.95
N CYS A 416 19.87 -3.58 9.68
CA CYS A 416 19.41 -2.34 9.04
C CYS A 416 17.88 -2.21 9.06
N TYR A 417 17.18 -3.30 8.78
CA TYR A 417 15.72 -3.35 8.89
C TYR A 417 15.26 -3.12 10.34
N ALA A 418 15.91 -3.75 11.32
CA ALA A 418 15.59 -3.56 12.75
C ALA A 418 15.75 -2.10 13.18
N VAL A 419 16.81 -1.40 12.74
CA VAL A 419 16.99 0.03 13.01
C VAL A 419 15.80 0.84 12.50
N HIS A 420 15.38 0.61 11.26
CA HIS A 420 14.20 1.28 10.70
C HIS A 420 12.92 0.94 11.47
N ARG A 421 12.73 -0.34 11.89
CA ARG A 421 11.57 -0.77 12.69
C ARG A 421 11.54 -0.10 14.07
N VAL A 422 12.68 0.03 14.75
CA VAL A 422 12.76 0.71 16.05
C VAL A 422 12.34 2.19 15.92
N GLN A 423 12.78 2.88 14.86
CA GLN A 423 12.36 4.26 14.63
C GLN A 423 10.84 4.36 14.36
N THR A 424 10.31 3.46 13.53
CA THR A 424 8.87 3.39 13.26
C THR A 424 8.07 3.09 14.53
N ALA A 425 8.51 2.14 15.35
CA ALA A 425 7.87 1.79 16.61
C ALA A 425 7.87 2.96 17.61
N LYS A 426 8.97 3.73 17.70
CA LYS A 426 9.04 4.95 18.51
C LYS A 426 8.00 6.00 18.04
N LEU A 427 7.79 6.14 16.71
CA LEU A 427 6.78 7.03 16.17
C LEU A 427 5.37 6.55 16.55
N PHE A 428 5.07 5.26 16.41
CA PHE A 428 3.78 4.66 16.79
C PHE A 428 3.48 4.85 18.27
N TRP A 429 4.48 4.58 19.12
CA TRP A 429 4.36 4.79 20.57
C TRP A 429 4.01 6.23 20.92
N LYS A 430 4.64 7.19 20.23
CA LYS A 430 4.36 8.62 20.42
C LYS A 430 2.93 8.98 20.01
N LYS A 431 2.38 8.33 18.98
CA LYS A 431 1.04 8.63 18.44
C LYS A 431 -0.09 7.76 19.05
N ARG A 432 0.22 6.80 19.95
CA ARG A 432 -0.76 5.83 20.49
C ARG A 432 -1.94 6.40 21.27
N LYS A 433 -1.85 7.67 21.71
CA LYS A 433 -2.90 8.38 22.46
C LYS A 433 -3.67 9.39 21.60
N SER A 434 -3.52 9.32 20.30
CA SER A 434 -4.18 10.20 19.35
C SER A 434 -4.77 9.38 18.20
N ASP A 435 -5.59 10.00 17.36
CA ASP A 435 -6.15 9.37 16.16
C ASP A 435 -5.10 8.80 15.19
N GLY A 436 -3.83 9.22 15.32
CA GLY A 436 -2.70 8.60 14.61
C GLY A 436 -2.51 7.11 14.91
N ILE A 437 -3.18 6.57 15.94
CA ILE A 437 -3.16 5.14 16.24
C ILE A 437 -3.71 4.30 15.09
N TYR A 438 -4.77 4.77 14.40
CA TYR A 438 -5.38 4.02 13.29
C TYR A 438 -4.42 3.88 12.10
N ILE A 439 -3.62 4.91 11.82
CA ILE A 439 -2.56 4.81 10.80
C ILE A 439 -1.48 3.84 11.26
N SER A 440 -1.10 3.89 12.54
CA SER A 440 -0.14 2.95 13.11
C SER A 440 -0.64 1.50 13.01
N LEU A 441 -1.93 1.25 13.24
CA LEU A 441 -2.56 -0.07 13.10
C LEU A 441 -2.59 -0.53 11.63
N SER A 442 -2.85 0.36 10.68
CA SER A 442 -2.76 0.04 9.25
C SER A 442 -1.37 -0.46 8.86
N VAL A 443 -0.33 0.26 9.30
CA VAL A 443 1.06 -0.15 9.08
C VAL A 443 1.39 -1.45 9.83
N THR A 444 0.85 -1.63 11.03
CA THR A 444 1.06 -2.85 11.82
C THR A 444 0.45 -4.06 11.10
N ALA A 445 -0.71 -3.91 10.43
CA ALA A 445 -1.30 -4.97 9.61
C ALA A 445 -0.31 -5.49 8.56
N LEU A 446 0.31 -4.57 7.80
CA LEU A 446 1.34 -4.92 6.83
C LEU A 446 2.49 -5.69 7.48
N LEU A 447 3.00 -5.21 8.62
CA LEU A 447 4.14 -5.83 9.29
C LEU A 447 3.83 -7.23 9.81
N VAL A 448 2.65 -7.42 10.41
CA VAL A 448 2.20 -8.73 10.88
C VAL A 448 2.06 -9.72 9.71
N MET A 449 1.43 -9.29 8.63
CA MET A 449 1.28 -10.12 7.44
C MET A 449 2.63 -10.43 6.77
N SER A 450 3.60 -9.51 6.87
CA SER A 450 4.95 -9.69 6.35
C SER A 450 5.79 -10.73 7.10
N LEU A 451 5.36 -11.15 8.30
CA LEU A 451 5.94 -12.29 9.00
C LEU A 451 5.48 -13.65 8.45
N LEU A 452 4.36 -13.66 7.73
CA LEU A 452 3.75 -14.86 7.16
C LEU A 452 3.78 -14.88 5.63
N ASP A 453 4.20 -13.75 5.02
CA ASP A 453 4.47 -13.59 3.59
C ASP A 453 5.47 -12.43 3.40
N CYS A 454 5.91 -12.14 2.17
CA CYS A 454 6.88 -11.08 1.87
C CYS A 454 6.21 -9.75 1.49
N HIS A 455 5.11 -9.35 2.14
CA HIS A 455 4.36 -8.14 1.76
C HIS A 455 5.17 -6.86 1.88
N PHE A 456 6.19 -6.82 2.73
CA PHE A 456 7.11 -5.69 2.81
C PHE A 456 8.03 -5.55 1.58
N PHE A 457 8.02 -6.53 0.69
CA PHE A 457 8.70 -6.49 -0.59
C PHE A 457 7.72 -6.37 -1.78
N ASN A 458 6.44 -6.12 -1.52
CA ASN A 458 5.42 -5.88 -2.53
C ASN A 458 5.16 -4.38 -2.66
N ASP A 459 5.30 -3.84 -3.86
CA ASP A 459 5.34 -2.39 -4.11
C ASP A 459 4.09 -1.65 -3.63
N GLY A 460 2.89 -2.18 -3.81
CA GLY A 460 1.65 -1.51 -3.41
C GLY A 460 1.49 -1.30 -1.91
N PRO A 461 1.54 -2.37 -1.09
CA PRO A 461 1.53 -2.23 0.35
C PRO A 461 2.63 -1.31 0.88
N VAL A 462 3.83 -1.38 0.29
CA VAL A 462 4.99 -0.58 0.71
C VAL A 462 4.86 0.88 0.28
N LEU A 463 4.30 1.16 -0.89
CA LEU A 463 4.01 2.50 -1.35
C LEU A 463 3.04 3.19 -0.38
N PHE A 464 1.95 2.51 0.01
CA PHE A 464 1.03 3.04 1.01
C PHE A 464 1.70 3.20 2.39
N TYR A 465 2.50 2.23 2.82
CA TYR A 465 3.32 2.30 4.03
C TYR A 465 4.17 3.57 4.08
N SER A 466 4.87 3.86 3.01
CA SER A 466 5.75 5.02 2.86
C SER A 466 4.98 6.35 3.02
N MET A 467 3.81 6.45 2.37
CA MET A 467 2.91 7.61 2.51
C MET A 467 2.33 7.73 3.92
N ALA A 468 1.93 6.60 4.52
CA ALA A 468 1.39 6.56 5.89
C ALA A 468 2.42 7.05 6.92
N LEU A 469 3.69 6.69 6.75
CA LEU A 469 4.77 7.19 7.62
C LEU A 469 4.98 8.69 7.46
N ALA A 470 4.97 9.22 6.23
CA ALA A 470 5.08 10.66 5.99
C ALA A 470 3.93 11.42 6.67
N PHE A 471 2.71 10.88 6.56
CA PHE A 471 1.52 11.46 7.16
C PHE A 471 1.57 11.40 8.70
N LEU A 472 1.88 10.24 9.25
CA LEU A 472 1.93 10.00 10.70
C LEU A 472 2.99 10.85 11.41
N GLU A 473 4.13 11.07 10.76
CA GLU A 473 5.20 11.89 11.31
C GLU A 473 4.81 13.36 11.39
N ASN A 474 4.18 13.89 10.34
CA ASN A 474 4.06 15.33 10.13
C ASN A 474 2.71 15.91 10.54
N VAL A 475 1.61 15.14 10.50
CA VAL A 475 0.28 15.64 10.85
C VAL A 475 0.10 15.78 12.36
N LYS A 476 -0.60 16.86 12.77
CA LYS A 476 -1.07 17.03 14.13
C LYS A 476 -2.42 16.30 14.28
N PHE A 477 -2.47 15.35 15.19
CA PHE A 477 -3.69 14.63 15.52
C PHE A 477 -4.30 15.15 16.81
N ASN A 478 -5.61 15.06 16.90
CA ASN A 478 -6.33 15.31 18.15
C ASN A 478 -5.93 14.24 19.19
N LYS A 479 -5.92 14.67 20.46
CA LYS A 479 -5.64 13.76 21.59
C LYS A 479 -6.94 13.09 22.04
#